data_bcd4f0ac8dcb3b4ccd3bb895b04d08f0
#
_entry.id   bcd4f0ac8dcb3b4ccd3bb895b04d08f0
#
_cell.length_a   1.000
_cell.length_b   1.000
_cell.length_c   1.000
_cell.angle_alpha   90.00
_cell.angle_beta   90.00
_cell.angle_gamma   90.00
#
_symmetry.space_group_name_H-M   'P 1'
#
loop_
_entity.id
_entity.type
_entity.pdbx_description
1 polymer ?
#
loop_
_entity_poly.entity_id
_entity_poly.type
_entity_poly.pdbx_seq_one_letter_code
_entity_poly.pdbx_strand_id
1 'polypeptide(L)'
;MARFVSEYGKTTEPAQADGRLDAPAFHRNHEPIWSAVGGFLATQSGDLLEIGSGTGQHAAAFAPRAPGITWWPSDIYASHLKSIAAWRTYSGVANLRPPQRIDLSDPDWSWTGDGDRNALLTAMLCINVLHISPWRVSKNLFAGAGRFLRKHGRLFVYGPFRRDGAHTSPSNAAFDASLRAENPEWGVRDLSDLNGFAKSAGLTEAEISRMPANNLVLAFARALGQN
;
A
#
# COMPACT_ATOMS: atom_id res chain seq x y z
N MET A 1 -2.19 18.38 16.71
CA MET A 1 -1.91 17.03 16.14
C MET A 1 -3.10 16.66 15.30
N ALA A 2 -2.96 16.62 13.98
CA ALA A 2 -4.03 16.19 13.09
C ALA A 2 -4.32 14.70 13.36
N ARG A 3 -5.52 14.38 13.84
CA ARG A 3 -5.99 13.01 13.95
C ARG A 3 -6.20 12.49 12.54
N PHE A 4 -5.35 11.60 12.08
CA PHE A 4 -5.62 10.77 10.93
C PHE A 4 -6.70 9.77 11.34
N VAL A 5 -7.96 10.07 11.06
CA VAL A 5 -9.04 9.10 11.19
C VAL A 5 -9.28 8.53 9.81
N SER A 6 -8.55 7.50 9.44
CA SER A 6 -8.87 6.72 8.26
C SER A 6 -9.73 5.51 8.62
N GLU A 7 -10.81 5.71 9.36
CA GLU A 7 -11.92 4.76 9.34
C GLU A 7 -12.69 4.94 8.05
N TYR A 8 -12.04 4.72 6.93
CA TYR A 8 -12.71 4.59 5.65
C TYR A 8 -13.28 3.18 5.57
N GLY A 9 -14.55 3.12 5.88
CA GLY A 9 -15.35 1.95 6.09
C GLY A 9 -15.92 1.98 7.50
N LYS A 10 -16.74 2.98 7.81
CA LYS A 10 -17.60 3.04 9.03
C LYS A 10 -18.60 1.87 9.14
N THR A 11 -18.46 0.89 8.27
CA THR A 11 -19.04 -0.44 8.36
C THR A 11 -17.90 -1.45 8.47
N THR A 12 -16.95 -1.24 9.38
CA THR A 12 -16.27 -2.39 9.95
C THR A 12 -17.36 -3.15 10.69
N GLU A 13 -17.74 -4.30 10.15
CA GLU A 13 -18.41 -5.33 10.93
C GLU A 13 -17.70 -5.38 12.30
N PRO A 14 -18.44 -5.53 13.41
CA PRO A 14 -17.80 -5.64 14.70
C PRO A 14 -16.68 -6.68 14.61
N ALA A 15 -15.54 -6.37 15.21
CA ALA A 15 -14.38 -7.27 15.19
C ALA A 15 -14.86 -8.69 15.51
N GLN A 16 -14.42 -9.67 14.75
CA GLN A 16 -14.71 -11.07 15.08
C GLN A 16 -14.20 -11.36 16.50
N ALA A 17 -14.73 -12.37 17.15
CA ALA A 17 -14.40 -12.68 18.55
C ALA A 17 -12.88 -12.84 18.78
N ASP A 18 -12.11 -13.18 17.74
CA ASP A 18 -10.66 -13.29 17.76
C ASP A 18 -9.92 -11.98 17.41
N GLY A 19 -10.64 -10.87 17.20
CA GLY A 19 -10.10 -9.54 16.92
C GLY A 19 -9.84 -9.22 15.47
N ARG A 20 -10.14 -10.12 14.52
CA ARG A 20 -10.04 -9.84 13.09
C ARG A 20 -11.10 -8.83 12.65
N LEU A 21 -10.66 -7.79 11.93
CA LEU A 21 -11.56 -6.86 11.25
C LEU A 21 -11.81 -7.33 9.81
N ASP A 22 -12.95 -6.95 9.27
CA ASP A 22 -13.32 -7.20 7.88
C ASP A 22 -13.51 -5.87 7.12
N ALA A 23 -12.98 -5.80 5.90
CA ALA A 23 -13.10 -4.64 5.03
C ALA A 23 -13.88 -5.01 3.76
N PRO A 24 -15.08 -4.41 3.52
CA PRO A 24 -15.85 -4.68 2.30
C PRO A 24 -15.08 -4.43 1.00
N ALA A 25 -14.09 -3.55 1.02
CA ALA A 25 -13.21 -3.28 -0.13
C ALA A 25 -12.37 -4.50 -0.50
N PHE A 26 -11.87 -5.27 0.48
CA PHE A 26 -11.08 -6.47 0.25
C PHE A 26 -11.83 -7.47 -0.64
N HIS A 27 -13.09 -7.76 -0.32
CA HIS A 27 -13.89 -8.76 -1.06
C HIS A 27 -14.06 -8.40 -2.54
N ARG A 28 -14.02 -7.10 -2.89
CA ARG A 28 -14.17 -6.62 -4.26
C ARG A 28 -12.86 -6.52 -5.03
N ASN A 29 -11.73 -6.31 -4.34
CA ASN A 29 -10.51 -5.88 -5.01
C ASN A 29 -9.33 -6.86 -4.90
N HIS A 30 -9.35 -7.83 -3.99
CA HIS A 30 -8.17 -8.68 -3.75
C HIS A 30 -7.77 -9.51 -4.98
N GLU A 31 -8.71 -10.18 -5.65
CA GLU A 31 -8.38 -10.94 -6.85
C GLU A 31 -7.93 -10.07 -8.03
N PRO A 32 -8.62 -8.96 -8.39
CA PRO A 32 -8.10 -8.02 -9.37
C PRO A 32 -6.69 -7.51 -9.05
N ILE A 33 -6.44 -7.11 -7.79
CA ILE A 33 -5.10 -6.64 -7.39
C ILE A 33 -4.07 -7.75 -7.57
N TRP A 34 -4.37 -8.97 -7.08
CA TRP A 34 -3.46 -10.09 -7.26
C TRP A 34 -3.16 -10.39 -8.72
N SER A 35 -4.15 -10.33 -9.59
CA SER A 35 -3.95 -10.53 -11.04
C SER A 35 -2.96 -9.54 -11.64
N ALA A 36 -2.86 -8.32 -11.09
CA ALA A 36 -1.91 -7.31 -11.56
C ALA A 36 -0.50 -7.46 -10.96
N VAL A 37 -0.39 -7.85 -9.67
CA VAL A 37 0.90 -7.88 -8.97
C VAL A 37 1.50 -9.28 -8.84
N GLY A 38 0.67 -10.32 -8.90
CA GLY A 38 1.04 -11.70 -8.62
C GLY A 38 2.05 -12.27 -9.62
N GLY A 39 1.97 -11.88 -10.89
CA GLY A 39 2.93 -12.31 -11.91
C GLY A 39 4.37 -11.92 -11.58
N PHE A 40 4.56 -10.77 -10.95
CA PHE A 40 5.86 -10.38 -10.41
C PHE A 40 6.14 -11.11 -9.09
N LEU A 41 5.25 -10.99 -8.09
CA LEU A 41 5.52 -11.46 -6.72
C LEU A 41 5.75 -12.96 -6.62
N ALA A 42 5.00 -13.79 -7.36
CA ALA A 42 5.09 -15.24 -7.31
C ALA A 42 6.44 -15.79 -7.85
N THR A 43 7.16 -15.00 -8.65
CA THR A 43 8.45 -15.38 -9.25
C THR A 43 9.65 -14.83 -8.50
N GLN A 44 9.42 -14.01 -7.45
CA GLN A 44 10.49 -13.37 -6.69
C GLN A 44 10.74 -14.07 -5.36
N SER A 45 11.90 -13.73 -4.76
CA SER A 45 12.25 -14.04 -3.38
C SER A 45 12.75 -12.79 -2.65
N GLY A 46 12.72 -12.82 -1.31
CA GLY A 46 13.14 -11.73 -0.44
C GLY A 46 11.96 -11.06 0.26
N ASP A 47 12.11 -9.80 0.67
CA ASP A 47 11.17 -9.12 1.54
C ASP A 47 10.21 -8.22 0.77
N LEU A 48 8.94 -8.19 1.19
CA LEU A 48 7.93 -7.22 0.76
C LEU A 48 7.39 -6.47 1.97
N LEU A 49 7.39 -5.15 1.92
CA LEU A 49 6.74 -4.30 2.90
C LEU A 49 5.38 -3.82 2.38
N GLU A 50 4.32 -4.16 3.10
CA GLU A 50 2.99 -3.62 2.84
C GLU A 50 2.71 -2.43 3.75
N ILE A 51 2.46 -1.28 3.15
CA ILE A 51 2.21 -0.01 3.81
C ILE A 51 0.70 0.22 3.97
N GLY A 52 0.24 0.44 5.21
CA GLY A 52 -1.16 0.66 5.49
C GLY A 52 -2.01 -0.58 5.22
N SER A 53 -1.64 -1.71 5.82
CA SER A 53 -2.31 -3.02 5.60
C SER A 53 -3.76 -3.05 6.11
N GLY A 54 -4.20 -2.03 6.85
CA GLY A 54 -5.57 -1.90 7.34
C GLY A 54 -6.00 -3.10 8.18
N THR A 55 -7.03 -3.82 7.73
CA THR A 55 -7.52 -5.02 8.41
C THR A 55 -6.54 -6.20 8.40
N GLY A 56 -5.59 -6.24 7.44
CA GLY A 56 -4.63 -7.34 7.27
C GLY A 56 -5.08 -8.45 6.32
N GLN A 57 -6.28 -8.33 5.74
CA GLN A 57 -6.85 -9.36 4.86
C GLN A 57 -6.03 -9.57 3.58
N HIS A 58 -5.53 -8.49 2.94
CA HIS A 58 -4.68 -8.60 1.75
C HIS A 58 -3.39 -9.36 2.05
N ALA A 59 -2.70 -9.02 3.14
CA ALA A 59 -1.50 -9.70 3.57
C ALA A 59 -1.73 -11.21 3.79
N ALA A 60 -2.80 -11.57 4.52
CA ALA A 60 -3.17 -12.95 4.79
C ALA A 60 -3.54 -13.74 3.52
N ALA A 61 -4.17 -13.09 2.54
CA ALA A 61 -4.58 -13.71 1.28
C ALA A 61 -3.45 -13.83 0.26
N PHE A 62 -2.51 -12.87 0.23
CA PHE A 62 -1.47 -12.79 -0.80
C PHE A 62 -0.17 -13.48 -0.41
N ALA A 63 0.23 -13.44 0.87
CA ALA A 63 1.47 -14.05 1.32
C ALA A 63 1.60 -15.53 0.92
N PRO A 64 0.58 -16.41 1.09
CA PRO A 64 0.70 -17.82 0.70
C PRO A 64 0.85 -18.02 -0.81
N ARG A 65 0.44 -17.05 -1.62
CA ARG A 65 0.51 -17.10 -3.10
C ARG A 65 1.89 -16.69 -3.64
N ALA A 66 2.77 -16.13 -2.77
CA ALA A 66 4.15 -15.77 -3.08
C ALA A 66 5.10 -16.38 -2.04
N PRO A 67 5.31 -17.71 -2.04
CA PRO A 67 6.04 -18.41 -0.97
C PRO A 67 7.50 -18.01 -0.86
N GLY A 68 8.11 -17.46 -1.91
CA GLY A 68 9.48 -16.92 -1.89
C GLY A 68 9.59 -15.54 -1.23
N ILE A 69 8.47 -14.86 -0.98
CA ILE A 69 8.42 -13.52 -0.39
C ILE A 69 8.13 -13.62 1.11
N THR A 70 8.97 -13.01 1.93
CA THR A 70 8.66 -12.71 3.33
C THR A 70 7.80 -11.45 3.38
N TRP A 71 6.57 -11.55 3.86
CA TRP A 71 5.60 -10.46 3.86
C TRP A 71 5.58 -9.71 5.18
N TRP A 72 5.87 -8.40 5.15
CA TRP A 72 5.92 -7.50 6.30
C TRP A 72 4.75 -6.53 6.27
N PRO A 73 3.63 -6.80 6.93
CA PRO A 73 2.52 -5.87 7.00
C PRO A 73 2.83 -4.71 7.95
N SER A 74 2.32 -3.53 7.65
CA SER A 74 2.47 -2.37 8.54
C SER A 74 1.25 -1.47 8.53
N ASP A 75 1.03 -0.77 9.66
CA ASP A 75 -0.01 0.25 9.78
C ASP A 75 0.36 1.25 10.88
N ILE A 76 -0.32 2.41 10.92
CA ILE A 76 -0.14 3.42 11.98
C ILE A 76 -1.08 3.20 13.16
N TYR A 77 -2.21 2.51 12.95
CA TYR A 77 -3.27 2.36 13.95
C TYR A 77 -3.11 1.09 14.77
N ALA A 78 -3.17 1.23 16.09
CA ALA A 78 -3.06 0.09 17.00
C ALA A 78 -4.20 -0.95 16.80
N SER A 79 -5.41 -0.51 16.42
CA SER A 79 -6.53 -1.38 16.07
C SER A 79 -6.24 -2.24 14.85
N HIS A 80 -5.67 -1.64 13.79
CA HIS A 80 -5.26 -2.37 12.60
C HIS A 80 -4.12 -3.34 12.89
N LEU A 81 -3.10 -2.93 13.65
CA LEU A 81 -2.00 -3.82 14.04
C LEU A 81 -2.51 -5.05 14.80
N LYS A 82 -3.51 -4.89 15.68
CA LYS A 82 -4.17 -6.02 16.37
C LYS A 82 -4.89 -6.93 15.39
N SER A 83 -5.65 -6.37 14.45
CA SER A 83 -6.36 -7.13 13.42
C SER A 83 -5.40 -7.89 12.50
N ILE A 84 -4.32 -7.26 12.04
CA ILE A 84 -3.29 -7.90 11.22
C ILE A 84 -2.68 -9.09 11.96
N ALA A 85 -2.36 -8.92 13.25
CA ALA A 85 -1.83 -10.01 14.08
C ALA A 85 -2.84 -11.17 14.22
N ALA A 86 -4.13 -10.86 14.40
CA ALA A 86 -5.20 -11.85 14.44
C ALA A 86 -5.37 -12.60 13.11
N TRP A 87 -5.35 -11.88 11.97
CA TRP A 87 -5.37 -12.48 10.63
C TRP A 87 -4.16 -13.38 10.38
N ARG A 88 -2.95 -12.95 10.80
CA ARG A 88 -1.74 -13.76 10.74
C ARG A 88 -1.90 -15.06 11.52
N THR A 89 -2.40 -15.00 12.75
CA THR A 89 -2.62 -16.18 13.60
C THR A 89 -3.66 -17.12 12.98
N TYR A 90 -4.78 -16.56 12.50
CA TYR A 90 -5.85 -17.32 11.88
C TYR A 90 -5.41 -18.03 10.59
N SER A 91 -4.67 -17.34 9.74
CA SER A 91 -4.22 -17.89 8.46
C SER A 91 -3.11 -18.94 8.60
N GLY A 92 -2.32 -18.88 9.67
CA GLY A 92 -1.18 -19.79 9.89
C GLY A 92 -0.07 -19.70 8.83
N VAL A 93 -0.06 -18.61 8.04
CA VAL A 93 0.85 -18.46 6.88
C VAL A 93 2.29 -18.21 7.36
N ALA A 94 3.20 -19.10 7.00
CA ALA A 94 4.58 -19.11 7.52
C ALA A 94 5.41 -17.88 7.10
N ASN A 95 5.18 -17.37 5.89
CA ASN A 95 5.91 -16.23 5.35
C ASN A 95 5.26 -14.86 5.65
N LEU A 96 4.21 -14.81 6.48
CA LEU A 96 3.60 -13.58 6.96
C LEU A 96 4.17 -13.21 8.33
N ARG A 97 4.87 -12.09 8.42
CA ARG A 97 5.53 -11.60 9.62
C ARG A 97 4.57 -10.85 10.56
N PRO A 98 4.93 -10.67 11.84
CA PRO A 98 4.18 -9.78 12.73
C PRO A 98 4.09 -8.36 12.17
N PRO A 99 2.97 -7.64 12.40
CA PRO A 99 2.82 -6.29 11.90
C PRO A 99 3.78 -5.30 12.56
N GLN A 100 4.25 -4.32 11.78
CA GLN A 100 5.09 -3.23 12.26
C GLN A 100 4.31 -1.90 12.26
N ARG A 101 4.60 -1.05 13.24
CA ARG A 101 4.07 0.32 13.23
C ARG A 101 4.97 1.20 12.39
N ILE A 102 4.45 1.67 11.23
CA ILE A 102 5.15 2.60 10.35
C ILE A 102 4.26 3.81 10.09
N ASP A 103 4.79 5.00 10.34
CA ASP A 103 4.11 6.28 10.09
C ASP A 103 4.83 7.04 8.99
N LEU A 104 4.25 7.04 7.78
CA LEU A 104 4.79 7.77 6.63
C LEU A 104 4.62 9.31 6.74
N SER A 105 3.99 9.84 7.78
CA SER A 105 4.01 11.29 8.02
C SER A 105 5.39 11.78 8.50
N ASP A 106 6.19 10.88 9.07
CA ASP A 106 7.59 11.08 9.40
C ASP A 106 8.46 10.87 8.14
N PRO A 107 9.23 11.86 7.67
CA PRO A 107 10.11 11.68 6.51
C PRO A 107 11.26 10.69 6.79
N ASP A 108 11.62 10.48 8.05
CA ASP A 108 12.69 9.59 8.49
C ASP A 108 12.20 8.19 8.89
N TRP A 109 10.95 7.85 8.50
CA TRP A 109 10.43 6.52 8.75
C TRP A 109 11.41 5.42 8.29
N SER A 110 11.43 4.32 8.99
CA SER A 110 12.39 3.25 8.74
C SER A 110 11.71 1.88 8.74
N TRP A 111 12.34 0.95 8.03
CA TRP A 111 12.04 -0.48 8.06
C TRP A 111 13.33 -1.24 8.36
N THR A 112 13.24 -2.30 9.18
CA THR A 112 14.43 -3.00 9.65
C THR A 112 14.37 -4.52 9.44
N GLY A 113 13.36 -5.06 8.77
CA GLY A 113 13.22 -6.49 8.56
C GLY A 113 13.39 -7.30 9.86
N ASP A 114 14.17 -8.36 9.81
CA ASP A 114 14.57 -9.16 10.98
C ASP A 114 15.75 -8.51 11.75
N GLY A 115 15.86 -7.19 11.78
CA GLY A 115 16.88 -6.43 12.50
C GLY A 115 18.03 -5.91 11.64
N ASP A 116 18.09 -6.24 10.36
CA ASP A 116 19.07 -5.68 9.43
C ASP A 116 18.58 -4.34 8.86
N ARG A 117 19.22 -3.26 9.28
CA ARG A 117 18.93 -1.89 8.81
C ARG A 117 19.31 -1.64 7.35
N ASN A 118 20.11 -2.52 6.75
CA ASN A 118 20.53 -2.44 5.36
C ASN A 118 19.76 -3.41 4.46
N ALA A 119 18.80 -4.15 5.00
CA ALA A 119 17.99 -5.06 4.22
C ALA A 119 17.24 -4.29 3.13
N LEU A 120 17.27 -4.83 1.91
CA LEU A 120 16.60 -4.24 0.76
C LEU A 120 15.35 -5.04 0.40
N LEU A 121 14.29 -4.31 0.08
CA LEU A 121 13.00 -4.86 -0.30
C LEU A 121 12.97 -5.29 -1.76
N THR A 122 12.39 -6.44 -2.01
CA THR A 122 12.00 -6.91 -3.35
C THR A 122 10.80 -6.12 -3.87
N ALA A 123 9.85 -5.83 -2.98
CA ALA A 123 8.68 -5.04 -3.32
C ALA A 123 8.18 -4.21 -2.15
N MET A 124 7.45 -3.15 -2.47
CA MET A 124 6.55 -2.43 -1.58
C MET A 124 5.14 -2.45 -2.16
N LEU A 125 4.13 -2.59 -1.31
CA LEU A 125 2.72 -2.60 -1.70
C LEU A 125 1.94 -1.58 -0.85
N CYS A 126 1.11 -0.77 -1.51
CA CYS A 126 0.31 0.27 -0.86
C CYS A 126 -1.10 0.27 -1.48
N ILE A 127 -2.10 -0.16 -0.72
CA ILE A 127 -3.48 -0.36 -1.19
C ILE A 127 -4.42 0.63 -0.49
N ASN A 128 -5.07 1.52 -1.27
CA ASN A 128 -6.07 2.46 -0.77
C ASN A 128 -5.61 3.42 0.34
N VAL A 129 -4.33 3.82 0.37
CA VAL A 129 -3.78 4.70 1.41
C VAL A 129 -3.66 6.15 0.92
N LEU A 130 -3.16 6.37 -0.28
CA LEU A 130 -2.71 7.70 -0.70
C LEU A 130 -3.82 8.74 -0.73
N HIS A 131 -5.02 8.35 -1.14
CA HIS A 131 -6.15 9.27 -1.26
C HIS A 131 -6.82 9.62 0.10
N ILE A 132 -6.55 8.85 1.16
CA ILE A 132 -7.01 9.09 2.54
C ILE A 132 -5.87 9.51 3.47
N SER A 133 -4.88 10.17 2.94
CA SER A 133 -3.69 10.64 3.68
C SER A 133 -3.21 11.99 3.13
N PRO A 134 -2.44 12.80 3.88
CA PRO A 134 -1.84 14.01 3.37
C PRO A 134 -0.80 13.77 2.27
N TRP A 135 -0.53 14.79 1.44
CA TRP A 135 0.46 14.74 0.37
C TRP A 135 1.86 14.30 0.83
N ARG A 136 2.28 14.67 2.05
CA ARG A 136 3.57 14.25 2.61
C ARG A 136 3.71 12.74 2.69
N VAL A 137 2.62 12.01 2.94
CA VAL A 137 2.61 10.53 2.95
C VAL A 137 2.94 9.97 1.58
N SER A 138 2.35 10.52 0.50
CA SER A 138 2.71 10.13 -0.87
C SER A 138 4.19 10.39 -1.14
N LYS A 139 4.69 11.61 -0.85
CA LYS A 139 6.10 11.96 -1.03
C LYS A 139 7.03 11.02 -0.26
N ASN A 140 6.72 10.73 1.00
CA ASN A 140 7.55 9.90 1.86
C ASN A 140 7.49 8.41 1.49
N LEU A 141 6.36 7.93 0.92
CA LEU A 141 6.29 6.59 0.35
C LEU A 141 7.31 6.42 -0.79
N PHE A 142 7.33 7.35 -1.75
CA PHE A 142 8.26 7.29 -2.88
C PHE A 142 9.72 7.47 -2.44
N ALA A 143 9.99 8.40 -1.53
CA ALA A 143 11.34 8.58 -0.96
C ALA A 143 11.83 7.30 -0.27
N GLY A 144 10.96 6.63 0.50
CA GLY A 144 11.26 5.34 1.10
C GLY A 144 11.45 4.23 0.08
N ALA A 145 10.63 4.18 -0.97
CA ALA A 145 10.83 3.22 -2.06
C ALA A 145 12.21 3.40 -2.72
N GLY A 146 12.64 4.64 -2.92
CA GLY A 146 14.00 4.95 -3.40
C GLY A 146 15.11 4.49 -2.47
N ARG A 147 14.87 4.50 -1.13
CA ARG A 147 15.86 4.06 -0.13
C ARG A 147 15.91 2.54 0.03
N PHE A 148 14.76 1.91 0.08
CA PHE A 148 14.63 0.52 0.53
C PHE A 148 14.50 -0.49 -0.60
N LEU A 149 14.02 -0.13 -1.79
CA LEU A 149 13.91 -1.08 -2.89
C LEU A 149 15.30 -1.46 -3.42
N ARG A 150 15.52 -2.77 -3.56
CA ARG A 150 16.67 -3.30 -4.29
C ARG A 150 16.59 -2.95 -5.77
N LYS A 151 17.70 -3.12 -6.49
CA LYS A 151 17.73 -3.04 -7.97
C LYS A 151 16.65 -3.96 -8.55
N HIS A 152 15.85 -3.45 -9.49
CA HIS A 152 14.67 -4.12 -10.07
C HIS A 152 13.52 -4.40 -9.07
N GLY A 153 13.62 -3.96 -7.83
CA GLY A 153 12.49 -4.00 -6.89
C GLY A 153 11.36 -3.08 -7.36
N ARG A 154 10.13 -3.38 -6.93
CA ARG A 154 8.94 -2.65 -7.39
C ARG A 154 8.12 -2.06 -6.23
N LEU A 155 7.66 -0.83 -6.44
CA LEU A 155 6.58 -0.24 -5.65
C LEU A 155 5.27 -0.42 -6.42
N PHE A 156 4.29 -1.08 -5.79
CA PHE A 156 2.93 -1.20 -6.30
C PHE A 156 2.00 -0.31 -5.48
N VAL A 157 1.20 0.51 -6.17
CA VAL A 157 0.21 1.39 -5.53
C VAL A 157 -1.15 1.17 -6.18
N TYR A 158 -2.16 0.79 -5.37
CA TYR A 158 -3.53 0.62 -5.83
C TYR A 158 -4.46 1.69 -5.26
N GLY A 159 -5.34 2.19 -6.11
CA GLY A 159 -6.39 3.14 -5.74
C GLY A 159 -6.99 3.86 -6.95
N PRO A 160 -7.85 4.86 -6.70
CA PRO A 160 -8.28 5.80 -7.72
C PRO A 160 -7.20 6.85 -7.95
N PHE A 161 -7.06 7.27 -9.22
CA PHE A 161 -6.11 8.33 -9.61
C PHE A 161 -6.73 9.25 -10.64
N ARG A 162 -6.24 10.50 -10.70
CA ARG A 162 -6.48 11.44 -11.80
C ARG A 162 -5.40 11.26 -12.86
N ARG A 163 -5.70 11.74 -14.07
CA ARG A 163 -4.75 11.81 -15.17
C ARG A 163 -4.81 13.21 -15.77
N ASP A 164 -3.67 13.85 -15.88
CA ASP A 164 -3.53 15.17 -16.49
C ASP A 164 -4.51 16.20 -15.89
N GLY A 165 -4.67 16.19 -14.56
CA GLY A 165 -5.57 17.06 -13.82
C GLY A 165 -7.05 16.66 -13.85
N ALA A 166 -7.44 15.65 -14.66
CA ALA A 166 -8.84 15.23 -14.79
C ALA A 166 -9.14 13.92 -14.05
N HIS A 167 -10.35 13.79 -13.52
CA HIS A 167 -10.83 12.52 -12.98
C HIS A 167 -11.12 11.52 -14.10
N THR A 168 -10.79 10.26 -13.87
CA THR A 168 -10.99 9.18 -14.85
C THR A 168 -12.45 8.75 -14.99
N SER A 169 -13.31 9.20 -14.08
CA SER A 169 -14.76 8.95 -14.11
C SER A 169 -15.52 9.93 -13.23
N PRO A 170 -16.85 10.14 -13.47
CA PRO A 170 -17.70 10.92 -12.58
C PRO A 170 -17.77 10.38 -11.15
N SER A 171 -17.71 9.04 -10.97
CA SER A 171 -17.70 8.42 -9.65
C SER A 171 -16.43 8.76 -8.87
N ASN A 172 -15.26 8.82 -9.52
CA ASN A 172 -14.01 9.24 -8.89
C ASN A 172 -14.01 10.73 -8.54
N ALA A 173 -14.68 11.56 -9.33
CA ALA A 173 -14.86 12.98 -9.00
C ALA A 173 -15.73 13.17 -7.75
N ALA A 174 -16.86 12.47 -7.67
CA ALA A 174 -17.73 12.51 -6.49
C ALA A 174 -16.99 11.95 -5.24
N PHE A 175 -16.21 10.90 -5.40
CA PHE A 175 -15.39 10.33 -4.33
C PHE A 175 -14.32 11.31 -3.83
N ASP A 176 -13.59 11.97 -4.75
CA ASP A 176 -12.60 13.00 -4.38
C ASP A 176 -13.27 14.16 -3.61
N ALA A 177 -14.44 14.61 -4.04
CA ALA A 177 -15.19 15.64 -3.34
C ALA A 177 -15.58 15.21 -1.91
N SER A 178 -16.02 13.96 -1.72
CA SER A 178 -16.36 13.44 -0.40
C SER A 178 -15.11 13.33 0.52
N LEU A 179 -13.98 12.91 -0.02
CA LEU A 179 -12.72 12.84 0.72
C LEU A 179 -12.27 14.22 1.22
N ARG A 180 -12.32 15.23 0.35
CA ARG A 180 -11.94 16.62 0.67
C ARG A 180 -12.90 17.29 1.65
N ALA A 181 -14.18 16.92 1.61
CA ALA A 181 -15.16 17.38 2.59
C ALA A 181 -14.90 16.80 3.99
N GLU A 182 -14.40 15.57 4.06
CA GLU A 182 -14.03 14.93 5.33
C GLU A 182 -12.69 15.47 5.86
N ASN A 183 -11.69 15.59 4.99
CA ASN A 183 -10.39 16.15 5.33
C ASN A 183 -9.76 16.86 4.12
N PRO A 184 -9.50 18.18 4.20
CA PRO A 184 -8.93 18.94 3.08
C PRO A 184 -7.54 18.52 2.63
N GLU A 185 -6.79 17.77 3.44
CA GLU A 185 -5.50 17.20 3.06
C GLU A 185 -5.63 15.90 2.24
N TRP A 186 -6.84 15.31 2.19
CA TRP A 186 -7.11 14.09 1.42
C TRP A 186 -7.50 14.42 -0.03
N GLY A 187 -7.62 13.39 -0.84
CA GLY A 187 -8.12 13.49 -2.21
C GLY A 187 -7.40 12.56 -3.17
N VAL A 188 -8.04 12.33 -4.30
CA VAL A 188 -7.52 11.48 -5.38
C VAL A 188 -6.27 12.12 -5.99
N ARG A 189 -5.16 11.36 -6.01
CA ARG A 189 -3.84 11.83 -6.47
C ARG A 189 -3.76 11.84 -7.98
N ASP A 190 -3.02 12.81 -8.54
CA ASP A 190 -2.74 12.83 -9.97
C ASP A 190 -1.52 11.96 -10.29
N LEU A 191 -1.60 11.22 -11.41
CA LEU A 191 -0.52 10.36 -11.87
C LEU A 191 0.75 11.14 -12.20
N SER A 192 0.63 12.35 -12.74
CA SER A 192 1.77 13.21 -13.07
C SER A 192 2.56 13.59 -11.81
N ASP A 193 1.90 13.89 -10.70
CA ASP A 193 2.55 14.21 -9.43
C ASP A 193 3.30 12.99 -8.88
N LEU A 194 2.66 11.79 -8.94
CA LEU A 194 3.29 10.56 -8.48
C LEU A 194 4.50 10.18 -9.34
N ASN A 195 4.44 10.36 -10.66
CA ASN A 195 5.60 10.19 -11.55
C ASN A 195 6.72 11.17 -11.20
N GLY A 196 6.38 12.41 -10.82
CA GLY A 196 7.36 13.39 -10.32
C GLY A 196 8.08 12.89 -9.05
N PHE A 197 7.36 12.34 -8.08
CA PHE A 197 7.96 11.73 -6.89
C PHE A 197 8.79 10.48 -7.23
N ALA A 198 8.30 9.63 -8.14
CA ALA A 198 9.02 8.45 -8.60
C ALA A 198 10.38 8.83 -9.20
N LYS A 199 10.39 9.78 -10.13
CA LYS A 199 11.62 10.29 -10.76
C LYS A 199 12.60 10.83 -9.72
N SER A 200 12.12 11.64 -8.77
CA SER A 200 12.96 12.21 -7.70
C SER A 200 13.55 11.12 -6.78
N ALA A 201 12.89 9.97 -6.67
CA ALA A 201 13.33 8.82 -5.87
C ALA A 201 14.17 7.80 -6.66
N GLY A 202 14.45 8.05 -7.95
CA GLY A 202 15.18 7.13 -8.83
C GLY A 202 14.37 5.88 -9.19
N LEU A 203 13.06 6.05 -9.33
CA LEU A 203 12.15 5.04 -9.86
C LEU A 203 11.75 5.38 -11.30
N THR A 204 11.28 4.40 -12.06
CA THR A 204 10.70 4.59 -13.40
C THR A 204 9.37 5.34 -13.32
N GLU A 205 8.85 5.75 -14.46
CA GLU A 205 7.42 6.10 -14.57
C GLU A 205 6.55 4.86 -14.35
N ALA A 206 5.26 5.09 -13.98
CA ALA A 206 4.34 4.03 -13.67
C ALA A 206 3.98 3.16 -14.88
N GLU A 207 4.13 1.85 -14.75
CA GLU A 207 3.37 0.88 -15.55
C GLU A 207 1.94 0.83 -14.98
N ILE A 208 0.93 0.94 -15.84
CA ILE A 208 -0.47 1.12 -15.39
C ILE A 208 -1.30 -0.11 -15.76
N SER A 209 -1.89 -0.75 -14.75
CA SER A 209 -2.93 -1.76 -14.93
C SER A 209 -4.30 -1.19 -14.57
N ARG A 210 -5.28 -1.30 -15.48
CA ARG A 210 -6.67 -0.87 -15.21
C ARG A 210 -7.37 -1.89 -14.33
N MET A 211 -8.08 -1.39 -13.32
CA MET A 211 -8.79 -2.17 -12.33
C MET A 211 -10.30 -1.91 -12.36
N PRO A 212 -11.13 -2.80 -11.81
CA PRO A 212 -12.55 -2.53 -11.62
C PRO A 212 -12.81 -1.22 -10.86
N ALA A 213 -14.00 -0.67 -11.03
CA ALA A 213 -14.47 0.55 -10.38
C ALA A 213 -13.56 1.77 -10.62
N ASN A 214 -12.98 1.87 -11.83
CA ASN A 214 -12.10 2.97 -12.25
C ASN A 214 -10.86 3.17 -11.36
N ASN A 215 -10.42 2.13 -10.65
CA ASN A 215 -9.14 2.12 -9.96
C ASN A 215 -8.00 1.72 -10.91
N LEU A 216 -6.77 1.92 -10.44
CA LEU A 216 -5.55 1.51 -11.13
C LEU A 216 -4.61 0.79 -10.17
N VAL A 217 -3.79 -0.14 -10.68
CA VAL A 217 -2.51 -0.50 -10.08
C VAL A 217 -1.42 0.22 -10.84
N LEU A 218 -0.60 0.95 -10.12
CA LEU A 218 0.61 1.62 -10.61
C LEU A 218 1.82 0.82 -10.14
N ALA A 219 2.71 0.43 -11.05
CA ALA A 219 3.94 -0.27 -10.73
C ALA A 219 5.15 0.60 -11.13
N PHE A 220 5.97 0.97 -10.16
CA PHE A 220 7.19 1.74 -10.33
C PHE A 220 8.38 0.83 -10.04
N ALA A 221 9.33 0.72 -10.96
CA ALA A 221 10.53 -0.08 -10.78
C ALA A 221 11.71 0.77 -10.28
N ARG A 222 12.57 0.20 -9.42
CA ARG A 222 13.84 0.82 -9.09
C ARG A 222 14.72 0.86 -10.34
N ALA A 223 15.05 2.08 -10.81
CA ALA A 223 15.90 2.26 -11.97
C ALA A 223 17.31 1.69 -11.72
N LEU A 224 17.96 1.25 -12.81
CA LEU A 224 19.39 0.98 -12.80
C LEU A 224 20.09 2.31 -12.57
N GLY A 225 20.79 2.51 -11.45
CA GLY A 225 21.63 3.69 -11.28
C GLY A 225 22.53 3.82 -12.50
N GLN A 226 22.56 5.01 -13.11
CA GLN A 226 23.65 5.33 -14.01
C GLN A 226 24.91 5.34 -13.14
N ASN A 227 25.85 4.44 -13.42
CA ASN A 227 27.19 4.47 -12.84
C ASN A 227 27.91 5.74 -13.30
#